data_01af1bae365dd28a5795f03a32b93438
#
_entry.id   01af1bae365dd28a5795f03a32b93438
#
_cell.length_a   1.000
_cell.length_b   1.000
_cell.length_c   1.000
_cell.angle_alpha   90.00
_cell.angle_beta   90.00
_cell.angle_gamma   90.00
#
_symmetry.space_group_name_H-M   'P 1'
#
loop_
_entity.id
_entity.type
_entity.pdbx_description
1 polymer ?
#
loop_
_entity_poly.entity_id
_entity_poly.type
_entity_poly.pdbx_seq_one_letter_code
_entity_poly.pdbx_strand_id
1 'polypeptide(L)'
;CDLHPKYNSTVVAEELGYPIVKVQHHYAHILSCLVENDCQEPVIGVAFDGTGYGTDGTIWGGEILLADYEDFTRFGNITPFLQIGGDVSAKEGWRIAVSMIYGYTKDRELAGEIMKKLDLCSEKESKVQFAMADRKLNAVLSTSVGRLFDAVSAILGIRHKSSFEGEASMALEFAAEAYEQKDHEQKQNEKIDPL
;
A
#
# COMPACT_ATOMS: atom_id res chain seq x y z
N CYS A 1 20.47 5.52 10.06
CA CYS A 1 19.22 4.92 10.50
C CYS A 1 18.04 5.43 9.66
N ASP A 2 16.88 4.78 9.79
CA ASP A 2 15.66 5.23 9.14
C ASP A 2 15.23 6.64 9.60
N LEU A 3 14.54 7.37 8.75
CA LEU A 3 14.02 8.70 9.06
C LEU A 3 12.92 8.65 10.15
N HIS A 4 12.24 7.50 10.32
CA HIS A 4 11.15 7.35 11.28
C HIS A 4 11.62 7.44 12.73
N PRO A 5 11.14 8.42 13.51
CA PRO A 5 11.70 8.74 14.82
C PRO A 5 11.42 7.70 15.92
N LYS A 6 10.45 6.81 15.70
CA LYS A 6 9.99 5.83 16.69
C LYS A 6 10.41 4.40 16.37
N TYR A 7 11.20 4.16 15.33
CA TYR A 7 11.73 2.83 15.10
C TYR A 7 12.76 2.49 16.17
N ASN A 8 12.73 1.26 16.67
CA ASN A 8 13.68 0.80 17.69
C ASN A 8 15.13 0.99 17.24
N SER A 9 15.42 0.76 15.95
CA SER A 9 16.75 1.00 15.37
C SER A 9 17.17 2.47 15.44
N THR A 10 16.25 3.40 15.23
CA THR A 10 16.51 4.84 15.34
C THR A 10 16.77 5.24 16.79
N VAL A 11 15.96 4.75 17.73
CA VAL A 11 16.12 5.00 19.16
C VAL A 11 17.48 4.48 19.65
N VAL A 12 17.84 3.24 19.30
CA VAL A 12 19.14 2.65 19.66
C VAL A 12 20.31 3.44 19.05
N ALA A 13 20.17 3.86 17.78
CA ALA A 13 21.23 4.67 17.15
C ALA A 13 21.44 6.00 17.89
N GLU A 14 20.35 6.66 18.33
CA GLU A 14 20.42 7.91 19.11
C GLU A 14 21.06 7.68 20.48
N GLU A 15 20.78 6.57 21.15
CA GLU A 15 21.37 6.22 22.45
C GLU A 15 22.88 5.94 22.38
N LEU A 16 23.40 5.48 21.25
CA LEU A 16 24.82 5.21 21.06
C LEU A 16 25.70 6.48 21.05
N GLY A 17 25.10 7.65 20.84
CA GLY A 17 25.80 8.93 20.90
C GLY A 17 26.83 9.19 19.78
N TYR A 18 26.80 8.42 18.69
CA TYR A 18 27.60 8.66 17.49
C TYR A 18 26.90 9.61 16.52
N PRO A 19 27.63 10.23 15.58
CA PRO A 19 26.98 10.95 14.48
C PRO A 19 26.03 10.05 13.70
N ILE A 20 24.80 10.53 13.45
CA ILE A 20 23.75 9.75 12.81
C ILE A 20 23.41 10.38 11.46
N VAL A 21 23.34 9.54 10.42
CA VAL A 21 22.73 9.88 9.14
C VAL A 21 21.35 9.26 9.09
N LYS A 22 20.31 10.09 8.96
CA LYS A 22 18.92 9.64 8.77
C LYS A 22 18.60 9.59 7.30
N VAL A 23 18.16 8.42 6.82
CA VAL A 23 17.88 8.16 5.42
C VAL A 23 16.38 7.87 5.24
N GLN A 24 15.77 8.46 4.22
CA GLN A 24 14.39 8.17 3.89
C GLN A 24 14.25 6.71 3.41
N HIS A 25 13.22 6.02 3.87
CA HIS A 25 13.01 4.59 3.72
C HIS A 25 13.12 4.09 2.26
N HIS A 26 12.34 4.67 1.37
CA HIS A 26 12.29 4.26 -0.05
C HIS A 26 13.54 4.68 -0.82
N TYR A 27 14.17 5.78 -0.42
CA TYR A 27 15.47 6.15 -0.94
C TYR A 27 16.54 5.13 -0.55
N ALA A 28 16.50 4.61 0.68
CA ALA A 28 17.40 3.54 1.10
C ALA A 28 17.19 2.24 0.29
N HIS A 29 15.94 1.90 -0.08
CA HIS A 29 15.67 0.78 -1.00
C HIS A 29 16.30 0.99 -2.36
N ILE A 30 16.19 2.19 -2.95
CA ILE A 30 16.79 2.51 -4.25
C ILE A 30 18.31 2.47 -4.16
N LEU A 31 18.90 3.06 -3.11
CA LEU A 31 20.35 3.03 -2.90
C LEU A 31 20.88 1.59 -2.80
N SER A 32 20.17 0.69 -2.12
CA SER A 32 20.59 -0.70 -2.04
C SER A 32 20.59 -1.38 -3.41
N CYS A 33 19.62 -1.09 -4.28
CA CYS A 33 19.61 -1.57 -5.66
C CYS A 33 20.77 -0.98 -6.49
N LEU A 34 21.09 0.30 -6.33
CA LEU A 34 22.23 0.93 -7.00
C LEU A 34 23.54 0.24 -6.63
N VAL A 35 23.76 0.00 -5.32
CA VAL A 35 24.97 -0.67 -4.82
C VAL A 35 25.02 -2.11 -5.31
N GLU A 36 23.94 -2.87 -5.26
CA GLU A 36 23.90 -4.27 -5.69
C GLU A 36 24.22 -4.43 -7.17
N ASN A 37 23.84 -3.45 -8.00
CA ASN A 37 24.06 -3.48 -9.45
C ASN A 37 25.26 -2.65 -9.91
N ASP A 38 26.09 -2.15 -8.98
CA ASP A 38 27.26 -1.29 -9.26
C ASP A 38 26.93 -0.11 -10.22
N CYS A 39 25.73 0.46 -10.05
CA CYS A 39 25.22 1.55 -10.86
C CYS A 39 25.63 2.89 -10.24
N GLN A 40 26.42 3.69 -10.95
CA GLN A 40 26.91 4.99 -10.49
C GLN A 40 26.10 6.16 -11.06
N GLU A 41 25.24 5.92 -12.03
CA GLU A 41 24.45 6.93 -12.71
C GLU A 41 23.16 7.24 -11.95
N PRO A 42 22.64 8.47 -12.05
CA PRO A 42 21.31 8.79 -11.54
C PRO A 42 20.22 7.91 -12.17
N VAL A 43 19.25 7.51 -11.37
CA VAL A 43 18.18 6.58 -11.79
C VAL A 43 16.78 7.14 -11.53
N ILE A 44 15.82 6.57 -12.25
CA ILE A 44 14.41 6.62 -11.86
C ILE A 44 14.13 5.37 -11.02
N GLY A 45 14.06 5.54 -9.70
CA GLY A 45 13.76 4.47 -8.76
C GLY A 45 12.26 4.34 -8.56
N VAL A 46 11.72 3.12 -8.73
CA VAL A 46 10.33 2.78 -8.38
C VAL A 46 10.38 1.94 -7.12
N ALA A 47 9.83 2.47 -6.02
CA ALA A 47 9.82 1.81 -4.73
C ALA A 47 8.39 1.50 -4.29
N PHE A 48 8.02 0.22 -4.32
CA PHE A 48 6.72 -0.28 -3.86
C PHE A 48 6.89 -1.03 -2.55
N ASP A 49 6.15 -0.58 -1.52
CA ASP A 49 6.30 -1.06 -0.16
C ASP A 49 4.99 -0.98 0.63
N GLY A 50 4.99 -1.60 1.79
CA GLY A 50 3.89 -1.55 2.75
C GLY A 50 3.84 -0.29 3.57
N THR A 51 4.98 0.22 4.03
CA THR A 51 5.01 1.41 4.90
C THR A 51 6.42 1.99 5.00
N GLY A 52 6.57 3.22 4.59
CA GLY A 52 7.77 4.04 4.87
C GLY A 52 7.37 5.44 5.35
N TYR A 53 8.22 6.04 6.18
CA TYR A 53 7.98 7.39 6.68
C TYR A 53 8.33 8.43 5.61
N GLY A 54 7.33 9.16 5.16
CA GLY A 54 7.49 10.22 4.17
C GLY A 54 8.12 11.47 4.75
N THR A 55 8.87 12.20 3.92
CA THR A 55 9.45 13.50 4.30
C THR A 55 8.39 14.57 4.57
N ASP A 56 7.17 14.34 4.10
CA ASP A 56 5.99 15.19 4.27
C ASP A 56 5.09 14.76 5.45
N GLY A 57 5.54 13.76 6.24
CA GLY A 57 4.79 13.23 7.38
C GLY A 57 3.63 12.30 7.01
N THR A 58 3.54 11.89 5.73
CA THR A 58 2.58 10.90 5.25
C THR A 58 3.19 9.49 5.21
N ILE A 59 2.37 8.47 4.96
CA ILE A 59 2.86 7.12 4.73
C ILE A 59 3.17 6.97 3.23
N TRP A 60 4.42 6.69 2.93
CA TRP A 60 4.88 6.37 1.58
C TRP A 60 4.89 4.86 1.36
N GLY A 61 4.87 4.43 0.10
CA GLY A 61 4.95 3.03 -0.28
C GLY A 61 4.58 2.76 -1.75
N GLY A 62 4.43 3.81 -2.55
CA GLY A 62 4.19 3.70 -4.00
C GLY A 62 4.84 4.87 -4.70
N GLU A 63 6.19 4.93 -4.66
CA GLU A 63 6.96 6.11 -4.97
C GLU A 63 7.75 5.95 -6.27
N ILE A 64 7.87 7.06 -7.00
CA ILE A 64 8.79 7.21 -8.12
C ILE A 64 9.76 8.33 -7.74
N LEU A 65 11.02 7.97 -7.54
CA LEU A 65 12.07 8.88 -7.13
C LEU A 65 13.11 9.05 -8.25
N LEU A 66 13.53 10.27 -8.49
CA LEU A 66 14.78 10.54 -9.19
C LEU A 66 15.89 10.55 -8.15
N ALA A 67 16.82 9.64 -8.22
CA ALA A 67 17.80 9.40 -7.16
C ALA A 67 19.19 9.12 -7.69
N ASP A 68 20.18 9.55 -6.93
CA ASP A 68 21.59 9.18 -7.05
C ASP A 68 22.15 8.88 -5.63
N TYR A 69 23.47 8.80 -5.47
CA TYR A 69 24.09 8.54 -4.17
C TYR A 69 24.09 9.73 -3.21
N GLU A 70 23.78 10.94 -3.69
CA GLU A 70 23.84 12.16 -2.89
C GLU A 70 22.46 12.56 -2.36
N ASP A 71 21.42 12.47 -3.23
CA ASP A 71 20.06 12.96 -2.90
C ASP A 71 18.99 12.29 -3.75
N PHE A 72 17.74 12.61 -3.46
CA PHE A 72 16.58 12.20 -4.25
C PHE A 72 15.52 13.29 -4.36
N THR A 73 14.77 13.22 -5.44
CA THR A 73 13.57 14.04 -5.65
C THR A 73 12.37 13.11 -5.83
N ARG A 74 11.28 13.36 -5.09
CA ARG A 74 10.01 12.67 -5.30
C ARG A 74 9.39 13.16 -6.60
N PHE A 75 9.52 12.37 -7.67
CA PHE A 75 9.00 12.71 -9.00
C PHE A 75 7.51 12.39 -9.12
N GLY A 76 7.05 11.32 -8.49
CA GLY A 76 5.66 10.89 -8.53
C GLY A 76 5.34 9.83 -7.49
N ASN A 77 4.06 9.50 -7.40
CA ASN A 77 3.54 8.47 -6.52
C ASN A 77 2.17 8.00 -7.03
N ILE A 78 1.70 6.85 -6.52
CA ILE A 78 0.30 6.45 -6.74
C ILE A 78 -0.65 7.46 -6.09
N THR A 79 -1.88 7.55 -6.59
CA THR A 79 -2.90 8.45 -6.03
C THR A 79 -3.04 8.22 -4.51
N PRO A 80 -2.80 9.24 -3.68
CA PRO A 80 -2.94 9.11 -2.24
C PRO A 80 -4.36 8.77 -1.81
N PHE A 81 -4.48 7.93 -0.80
CA PHE A 81 -5.74 7.61 -0.15
C PHE A 81 -5.62 7.81 1.37
N LEU A 82 -6.75 7.89 2.05
CA LEU A 82 -6.77 8.07 3.48
C LEU A 82 -6.70 6.69 4.16
N GLN A 83 -5.60 6.39 4.85
CA GLN A 83 -5.46 5.20 5.68
C GLN A 83 -6.03 5.48 7.06
N ILE A 84 -7.07 4.73 7.47
CA ILE A 84 -7.82 4.94 8.71
C ILE A 84 -7.71 3.72 9.60
N GLY A 85 -7.39 3.94 10.88
CA GLY A 85 -7.32 2.88 11.87
C GLY A 85 -5.91 2.56 12.38
N GLY A 86 -4.89 3.33 11.99
CA GLY A 86 -3.51 3.11 12.40
C GLY A 86 -3.02 1.69 12.05
N ASP A 87 -2.28 1.04 12.96
CA ASP A 87 -1.69 -0.29 12.75
C ASP A 87 -2.71 -1.39 12.42
N VAL A 88 -3.95 -1.26 12.91
CA VAL A 88 -5.02 -2.24 12.61
C VAL A 88 -5.36 -2.24 11.12
N SER A 89 -5.24 -1.11 10.44
CA SER A 89 -5.51 -1.00 9.00
C SER A 89 -4.55 -1.81 8.15
N ALA A 90 -3.34 -2.11 8.64
CA ALA A 90 -2.39 -3.00 7.98
C ALA A 90 -2.80 -4.49 8.03
N LYS A 91 -3.70 -4.85 8.94
CA LYS A 91 -4.23 -6.22 9.10
C LYS A 91 -5.67 -6.36 8.59
N GLU A 92 -6.40 -5.26 8.48
CA GLU A 92 -7.81 -5.24 8.10
C GLU A 92 -7.98 -4.46 6.79
N GLY A 93 -7.65 -5.08 5.66
CA GLY A 93 -7.67 -4.49 4.32
C GLY A 93 -9.03 -3.89 3.93
N TRP A 94 -10.12 -4.42 4.49
CA TRP A 94 -11.45 -3.86 4.30
C TRP A 94 -11.56 -2.38 4.74
N ARG A 95 -10.78 -1.93 5.74
CA ARG A 95 -10.77 -0.52 6.18
C ARG A 95 -10.23 0.40 5.10
N ILE A 96 -9.18 -0.04 4.43
CA ILE A 96 -8.59 0.70 3.31
C ILE A 96 -9.58 0.74 2.14
N ALA A 97 -10.20 -0.40 1.81
CA ALA A 97 -11.23 -0.49 0.77
C ALA A 97 -12.39 0.49 1.03
N VAL A 98 -12.93 0.51 2.26
CA VAL A 98 -13.97 1.45 2.69
C VAL A 98 -13.52 2.91 2.50
N SER A 99 -12.31 3.23 2.94
CA SER A 99 -11.75 4.58 2.83
C SER A 99 -11.58 5.02 1.38
N MET A 100 -11.09 4.13 0.51
CA MET A 100 -10.92 4.40 -0.93
C MET A 100 -12.28 4.59 -1.62
N ILE A 101 -13.25 3.70 -1.39
CA ILE A 101 -14.59 3.81 -1.96
C ILE A 101 -15.27 5.11 -1.53
N TYR A 102 -15.21 5.43 -0.25
CA TYR A 102 -15.79 6.68 0.27
C TYR A 102 -15.06 7.92 -0.25
N GLY A 103 -13.73 7.89 -0.30
CA GLY A 103 -12.92 8.98 -0.83
C GLY A 103 -13.16 9.25 -2.32
N TYR A 104 -13.48 8.20 -3.09
CA TYR A 104 -13.79 8.29 -4.52
C TYR A 104 -15.22 8.78 -4.77
N THR A 105 -16.21 8.18 -4.10
CA THR A 105 -17.63 8.52 -4.31
C THR A 105 -17.99 9.88 -3.71
N LYS A 106 -17.37 10.24 -2.57
CA LYS A 106 -17.71 11.41 -1.73
C LYS A 106 -19.18 11.46 -1.34
N ASP A 107 -19.85 10.31 -1.40
CA ASP A 107 -21.26 10.11 -1.11
C ASP A 107 -21.41 8.92 -0.17
N ARG A 108 -21.98 9.14 1.01
CA ARG A 108 -22.13 8.12 2.05
C ARG A 108 -23.16 7.06 1.69
N GLU A 109 -24.23 7.44 1.00
CA GLU A 109 -25.31 6.53 0.61
C GLU A 109 -24.80 5.57 -0.46
N LEU A 110 -24.24 6.12 -1.55
CA LEU A 110 -23.63 5.34 -2.62
C LEU A 110 -22.47 4.45 -2.11
N ALA A 111 -21.59 4.99 -1.29
CA ALA A 111 -20.51 4.19 -0.68
C ALA A 111 -21.08 3.04 0.17
N GLY A 112 -22.11 3.30 0.97
CA GLY A 112 -22.77 2.28 1.78
C GLY A 112 -23.41 1.17 0.96
N GLU A 113 -24.07 1.51 -0.16
CA GLU A 113 -24.63 0.54 -1.11
C GLU A 113 -23.56 -0.34 -1.74
N ILE A 114 -22.43 0.26 -2.18
CA ILE A 114 -21.29 -0.48 -2.74
C ILE A 114 -20.71 -1.45 -1.70
N MET A 115 -20.49 -0.99 -0.48
CA MET A 115 -19.94 -1.83 0.60
C MET A 115 -20.84 -3.00 0.95
N LYS A 116 -22.16 -2.77 0.98
CA LYS A 116 -23.15 -3.83 1.19
C LYS A 116 -23.15 -4.84 0.05
N LYS A 117 -23.08 -4.37 -1.20
CA LYS A 117 -23.02 -5.24 -2.39
C LYS A 117 -21.75 -6.11 -2.40
N LEU A 118 -20.62 -5.58 -1.93
CA LEU A 118 -19.34 -6.26 -1.87
C LEU A 118 -19.14 -7.05 -0.56
N ASP A 119 -20.08 -7.01 0.36
CA ASP A 119 -20.01 -7.64 1.70
C ASP A 119 -18.70 -7.27 2.45
N LEU A 120 -18.25 -6.03 2.30
CA LEU A 120 -16.97 -5.58 2.84
C LEU A 120 -16.98 -5.44 4.37
N CYS A 121 -18.06 -4.92 4.93
CA CYS A 121 -18.21 -4.69 6.36
C CYS A 121 -19.67 -4.41 6.73
N SER A 122 -19.97 -4.47 8.03
CA SER A 122 -21.30 -4.11 8.54
C SER A 122 -21.61 -2.62 8.36
N GLU A 123 -22.89 -2.25 8.34
CA GLU A 123 -23.33 -0.86 8.28
C GLU A 123 -22.81 -0.03 9.44
N LYS A 124 -22.65 -0.64 10.64
CA LYS A 124 -22.09 0.04 11.81
C LYS A 124 -20.61 0.38 11.60
N GLU A 125 -19.84 -0.55 11.06
CA GLU A 125 -18.42 -0.36 10.78
C GLU A 125 -18.19 0.72 9.71
N SER A 126 -18.97 0.70 8.64
CA SER A 126 -18.88 1.72 7.59
C SER A 126 -19.20 3.13 8.13
N LYS A 127 -20.25 3.27 8.93
CA LYS A 127 -20.59 4.56 9.58
C LYS A 127 -19.46 5.09 10.47
N VAL A 128 -18.80 4.20 11.21
CA VAL A 128 -17.63 4.57 12.02
C VAL A 128 -16.48 5.02 11.15
N GLN A 129 -16.16 4.29 10.08
CA GLN A 129 -15.07 4.64 9.15
C GLN A 129 -15.35 6.01 8.48
N PHE A 130 -16.56 6.26 8.03
CA PHE A 130 -16.93 7.57 7.45
C PHE A 130 -16.77 8.72 8.46
N ALA A 131 -17.20 8.51 9.70
CA ALA A 131 -17.04 9.52 10.74
C ALA A 131 -15.56 9.80 11.07
N MET A 132 -14.72 8.76 11.03
CA MET A 132 -13.28 8.91 11.22
C MET A 132 -12.64 9.63 10.02
N ALA A 133 -13.05 9.32 8.80
CA ALA A 133 -12.58 9.99 7.59
C ALA A 133 -12.87 11.49 7.62
N ASP A 134 -14.12 11.86 7.86
CA ASP A 134 -14.56 13.25 7.85
C ASP A 134 -13.88 14.11 8.93
N ARG A 135 -13.63 13.51 10.09
CA ARG A 135 -12.97 14.17 11.21
C ARG A 135 -11.45 14.02 11.21
N LYS A 136 -10.89 13.30 10.23
CA LYS A 136 -9.46 12.94 10.16
C LYS A 136 -8.95 12.28 11.46
N LEU A 137 -9.79 11.46 12.09
CA LEU A 137 -9.46 10.77 13.33
C LEU A 137 -8.71 9.46 13.06
N ASN A 138 -7.53 9.32 13.64
CA ASN A 138 -6.65 8.17 13.42
C ASN A 138 -6.52 7.83 11.92
N ALA A 139 -6.28 8.87 11.14
CA ALA A 139 -6.26 8.85 9.69
C ALA A 139 -5.04 9.60 9.17
N VAL A 140 -4.32 9.02 8.24
CA VAL A 140 -3.13 9.59 7.60
C VAL A 140 -3.21 9.37 6.09
N LEU A 141 -2.69 10.29 5.30
CA LEU A 141 -2.56 10.07 3.85
C LEU A 141 -1.50 9.01 3.60
N SER A 142 -1.78 8.12 2.67
CA SER A 142 -0.90 7.01 2.32
C SER A 142 -0.83 6.81 0.81
N THR A 143 0.36 6.49 0.33
CA THR A 143 0.63 6.01 -1.02
C THR A 143 1.09 4.55 -1.01
N SER A 144 0.84 3.82 0.07
CA SER A 144 1.26 2.43 0.24
C SER A 144 0.64 1.51 -0.81
N VAL A 145 1.47 0.90 -1.65
CA VAL A 145 1.04 -0.15 -2.60
C VAL A 145 0.62 -1.42 -1.86
N GLY A 146 1.28 -1.76 -0.76
CA GLY A 146 0.87 -2.90 0.07
C GLY A 146 -0.56 -2.74 0.59
N ARG A 147 -0.92 -1.56 1.07
CA ARG A 147 -2.31 -1.28 1.50
C ARG A 147 -3.28 -1.23 0.35
N LEU A 148 -2.85 -0.78 -0.84
CA LEU A 148 -3.67 -0.86 -2.05
C LEU A 148 -4.00 -2.31 -2.41
N PHE A 149 -3.02 -3.22 -2.36
CA PHE A 149 -3.26 -4.65 -2.60
C PHE A 149 -4.19 -5.27 -1.57
N ASP A 150 -4.04 -4.92 -0.28
CA ASP A 150 -4.96 -5.37 0.78
C ASP A 150 -6.40 -4.91 0.51
N ALA A 151 -6.58 -3.66 0.06
CA ALA A 151 -7.89 -3.11 -0.30
C ALA A 151 -8.50 -3.83 -1.50
N VAL A 152 -7.72 -4.06 -2.57
CA VAL A 152 -8.18 -4.77 -3.76
C VAL A 152 -8.55 -6.21 -3.42
N SER A 153 -7.73 -6.89 -2.61
CA SER A 153 -8.02 -8.25 -2.12
C SER A 153 -9.36 -8.31 -1.36
N ALA A 154 -9.64 -7.29 -0.53
CA ALA A 154 -10.90 -7.19 0.20
C ALA A 154 -12.08 -6.89 -0.75
N ILE A 155 -11.94 -5.97 -1.70
CA ILE A 155 -12.97 -5.62 -2.69
C ILE A 155 -13.37 -6.84 -3.54
N LEU A 156 -12.40 -7.68 -3.89
CA LEU A 156 -12.63 -8.90 -4.67
C LEU A 156 -13.13 -10.08 -3.80
N GLY A 157 -13.31 -9.88 -2.48
CA GLY A 157 -13.77 -10.92 -1.55
C GLY A 157 -12.75 -12.03 -1.30
N ILE A 158 -11.46 -11.79 -1.61
CA ILE A 158 -10.38 -12.76 -1.43
C ILE A 158 -9.94 -12.81 0.04
N ARG A 159 -9.58 -11.64 0.60
CA ARG A 159 -9.16 -11.50 1.99
C ARG A 159 -9.58 -10.14 2.56
N HIS A 160 -10.43 -10.12 3.58
CA HIS A 160 -10.81 -8.92 4.30
C HIS A 160 -9.84 -8.58 5.44
N LYS A 161 -9.21 -9.61 6.01
CA LYS A 161 -8.27 -9.52 7.14
C LYS A 161 -7.10 -10.46 6.91
N SER A 162 -5.92 -10.00 7.31
CA SER A 162 -4.68 -10.76 7.26
C SER A 162 -4.25 -11.20 8.65
N SER A 163 -3.81 -12.43 8.78
CA SER A 163 -3.27 -13.02 10.02
C SER A 163 -1.76 -12.82 10.13
N PHE A 164 -1.07 -12.63 9.01
CA PHE A 164 0.35 -12.31 8.90
C PHE A 164 0.59 -11.28 7.80
N GLU A 165 1.79 -10.72 7.76
CA GLU A 165 2.17 -9.67 6.82
C GLU A 165 2.19 -10.21 5.38
N GLY A 166 1.57 -9.46 4.44
CA GLY A 166 1.51 -9.83 3.03
C GLY A 166 0.47 -10.90 2.67
N GLU A 167 -0.31 -11.45 3.62
CA GLU A 167 -1.29 -12.51 3.33
C GLU A 167 -2.31 -12.11 2.25
N ALA A 168 -2.84 -10.90 2.33
CA ALA A 168 -3.86 -10.44 1.39
C ALA A 168 -3.28 -10.21 -0.01
N SER A 169 -2.08 -9.64 -0.11
CA SER A 169 -1.38 -9.42 -1.39
C SER A 169 -0.96 -10.72 -2.06
N MET A 170 -0.42 -11.69 -1.31
CA MET A 170 -0.12 -13.03 -1.83
C MET A 170 -1.37 -13.77 -2.29
N ALA A 171 -2.47 -13.70 -1.52
CA ALA A 171 -3.72 -14.32 -1.93
C ALA A 171 -4.30 -13.69 -3.21
N LEU A 172 -4.11 -12.38 -3.39
CA LEU A 172 -4.48 -11.67 -4.62
C LEU A 172 -3.64 -12.13 -5.81
N GLU A 173 -2.32 -12.28 -5.64
CA GLU A 173 -1.41 -12.81 -6.67
C GLU A 173 -1.82 -14.21 -7.11
N PHE A 174 -2.01 -15.15 -6.18
CA PHE A 174 -2.45 -16.51 -6.51
C PHE A 174 -3.82 -16.55 -7.20
N ALA A 175 -4.73 -15.64 -6.83
CA ALA A 175 -6.02 -15.55 -7.51
C ALA A 175 -5.87 -15.04 -8.95
N ALA A 176 -4.96 -14.10 -9.20
CA ALA A 176 -4.66 -13.59 -10.53
C ALA A 176 -4.03 -14.68 -11.41
N GLU A 177 -3.04 -15.40 -10.91
CA GLU A 177 -2.41 -16.52 -11.62
C GLU A 177 -3.42 -17.62 -12.00
N ALA A 178 -4.28 -17.99 -11.05
CA ALA A 178 -5.32 -18.99 -11.31
C ALA A 178 -6.34 -18.54 -12.36
N TYR A 179 -6.62 -17.24 -12.44
CA TYR A 179 -7.49 -16.67 -13.47
C TYR A 179 -6.82 -16.71 -14.83
N GLU A 180 -5.55 -16.30 -14.93
CA GLU A 180 -4.79 -16.33 -16.20
C GLU A 180 -4.67 -17.75 -16.76
N GLN A 181 -4.40 -18.75 -15.93
CA GLN A 181 -4.35 -20.14 -16.37
C GLN A 181 -5.67 -20.61 -16.97
N LYS A 182 -6.80 -20.31 -16.34
CA LYS A 182 -8.13 -20.63 -16.85
C LYS A 182 -8.45 -19.92 -18.17
N ASP A 183 -8.10 -18.66 -18.29
CA ASP A 183 -8.30 -17.86 -19.51
C ASP A 183 -7.48 -18.44 -20.69
N HIS A 184 -6.23 -18.85 -20.41
CA HIS A 184 -5.40 -19.52 -21.39
C HIS A 184 -5.96 -20.88 -21.84
N GLU A 185 -6.46 -21.70 -20.92
CA GLU A 185 -7.07 -23.00 -21.23
C GLU A 185 -8.36 -22.82 -22.06
N GLN A 186 -9.20 -21.85 -21.73
CA GLN A 186 -10.41 -21.54 -22.49
C GLN A 186 -10.07 -21.11 -23.91
N LYS A 187 -9.12 -20.19 -24.10
CA LYS A 187 -8.67 -19.72 -25.41
C LYS A 187 -8.03 -20.82 -26.26
N GLN A 188 -7.38 -21.80 -25.65
CA GLN A 188 -6.86 -22.96 -26.36
C GLN A 188 -7.98 -23.90 -26.80
N ASN A 189 -8.97 -24.15 -25.95
CA ASN A 189 -10.11 -25.01 -26.27
C ASN A 189 -10.99 -24.42 -27.38
N GLU A 190 -11.19 -23.11 -27.39
CA GLU A 190 -11.93 -22.42 -28.47
C GLU A 190 -11.22 -22.47 -29.83
N LYS A 191 -9.88 -22.61 -29.84
CA LYS A 191 -9.09 -22.78 -31.08
C LYS A 191 -9.06 -24.21 -31.61
N ILE A 192 -9.43 -25.20 -30.79
CA ILE A 192 -9.38 -26.63 -31.13
C ILE A 192 -10.74 -27.14 -31.64
N ASP A 193 -11.82 -26.38 -31.51
CA ASP A 193 -13.15 -26.74 -32.04
C ASP A 193 -13.51 -25.88 -33.26
N PRO A 194 -12.97 -26.18 -34.46
CA PRO A 194 -13.44 -25.62 -35.70
C PRO A 194 -14.55 -26.54 -36.23
N LEU A 195 -15.81 -26.13 -36.09
CA LEU A 195 -16.90 -26.70 -36.91
C LEU A 195 -16.65 -26.51 -38.39
#